data_b9b27f07fca77123e04d1a6005e6327a
#
_entry.id   b9b27f07fca77123e04d1a6005e6327a
#
_cell.length_a   1.000
_cell.length_b   1.000
_cell.length_c   1.000
_cell.angle_alpha   90.00
_cell.angle_beta   90.00
_cell.angle_gamma   90.00
#
_symmetry.space_group_name_H-M   'P 1'
#
loop_
_entity.id
_entity.type
_entity.pdbx_description
1 polymer ?
#
loop_
_entity_poly.entity_id
_entity_poly.type
_entity_poly.pdbx_seq_one_letter_code
_entity_poly.pdbx_strand_id
1 'polypeptide(L)'
;MNDIAIIEGQKAIVQPKRMNYEVSVAGGVPQILKRDVDFGVIPKTKKPSLFKSGAEKICFAYGLMQRYHIESKIEQTEPSPFFFYTVRCDLVKLLPTGQEIVFTSSYGSANTSEKRNGFNGAFDAANSTLKMAQKRALTSAAISICGGSDLFTQDIEDETFVTKNYEDIKNTADDDAPISTKQIKRLFAIGNEAGRNVDEIRQFLASKGYTSTKDIKQKDYDEVCKLVGEPK
;
A
#
# COMPACT_ATOMS: atom_id res chain seq x y z
N MET A 1 -26.00 -30.82 -1.95
CA MET A 1 -25.60 -31.70 -3.06
C MET A 1 -24.77 -30.84 -4.01
N ASN A 2 -23.54 -31.27 -4.26
CA ASN A 2 -22.65 -30.54 -5.19
C ASN A 2 -22.95 -31.08 -6.59
N ASP A 3 -23.60 -30.28 -7.40
CA ASP A 3 -23.81 -30.61 -8.80
C ASP A 3 -22.49 -30.43 -9.56
N ILE A 4 -21.77 -31.52 -9.74
CA ILE A 4 -20.64 -31.61 -10.65
C ILE A 4 -21.24 -31.95 -12.03
N ALA A 5 -21.32 -30.98 -12.93
CA ALA A 5 -21.65 -31.25 -14.31
C ALA A 5 -20.42 -31.88 -14.98
N ILE A 6 -20.46 -33.18 -15.22
CA ILE A 6 -19.47 -33.91 -16.01
C ILE A 6 -19.88 -33.74 -17.48
N ILE A 7 -19.09 -32.98 -18.22
CA ILE A 7 -19.19 -32.97 -19.69
C ILE A 7 -18.23 -34.02 -20.18
N GLU A 8 -18.73 -35.07 -20.84
CA GLU A 8 -17.94 -36.16 -21.42
C GLU A 8 -16.85 -35.59 -22.35
N GLY A 9 -15.60 -35.93 -22.03
CA GLY A 9 -14.44 -35.59 -22.87
C GLY A 9 -13.69 -34.30 -22.50
N GLN A 10 -14.09 -33.51 -21.51
CA GLN A 10 -13.38 -32.33 -21.08
C GLN A 10 -12.97 -32.46 -19.61
N LYS A 11 -11.74 -31.96 -19.27
CA LYS A 11 -11.26 -31.88 -17.89
C LYS A 11 -12.29 -31.15 -17.04
N ALA A 12 -12.72 -31.77 -15.93
CA ALA A 12 -13.65 -31.18 -15.00
C ALA A 12 -13.16 -29.80 -14.56
N ILE A 13 -13.85 -28.75 -14.97
CA ILE A 13 -13.62 -27.39 -14.46
C ILE A 13 -14.41 -27.30 -13.17
N VAL A 14 -13.72 -27.42 -12.04
CA VAL A 14 -14.30 -27.15 -10.73
C VAL A 14 -14.64 -25.66 -10.69
N GLN A 15 -15.90 -25.31 -10.90
CA GLN A 15 -16.35 -23.95 -10.67
C GLN A 15 -16.35 -23.71 -9.15
N PRO A 16 -15.60 -22.73 -8.65
CA PRO A 16 -15.70 -22.36 -7.25
C PRO A 16 -17.16 -21.95 -6.97
N LYS A 17 -17.72 -22.45 -5.87
CA LYS A 17 -19.07 -22.11 -5.42
C LYS A 17 -19.20 -20.59 -5.41
N ARG A 18 -20.01 -20.03 -6.29
CA ARG A 18 -20.29 -18.60 -6.33
C ARG A 18 -20.87 -18.23 -4.98
N MET A 19 -20.11 -17.51 -4.17
CA MET A 19 -20.71 -16.76 -3.10
C MET A 19 -21.45 -15.61 -3.80
N ASN A 20 -22.78 -15.61 -3.73
CA ASN A 20 -23.60 -14.49 -4.18
C ASN A 20 -23.33 -13.33 -3.22
N TYR A 21 -22.25 -12.58 -3.46
CA TYR A 21 -22.10 -11.29 -2.87
C TYR A 21 -22.97 -10.34 -3.68
N GLU A 22 -24.06 -9.89 -3.10
CA GLU A 22 -24.68 -8.66 -3.58
C GLU A 22 -23.64 -7.56 -3.35
N VAL A 23 -23.07 -7.08 -4.44
CA VAL A 23 -22.19 -5.90 -4.42
C VAL A 23 -23.09 -4.70 -4.23
N SER A 24 -23.59 -4.52 -3.03
CA SER A 24 -24.33 -3.34 -2.64
C SER A 24 -23.29 -2.23 -2.43
N VAL A 25 -23.34 -1.22 -3.27
CA VAL A 25 -22.50 -0.01 -3.16
C VAL A 25 -23.19 0.96 -2.20
N ALA A 26 -23.32 0.59 -0.94
CA ALA A 26 -23.74 1.52 0.09
C ALA A 26 -22.54 2.40 0.48
N GLY A 27 -22.62 3.69 0.22
CA GLY A 27 -21.54 4.64 0.50
C GLY A 27 -20.32 4.50 -0.41
N GLY A 28 -20.46 3.87 -1.60
CA GLY A 28 -19.42 3.82 -2.62
C GLY A 28 -18.35 2.74 -2.45
N VAL A 29 -18.26 2.06 -1.31
CA VAL A 29 -17.31 0.95 -1.08
C VAL A 29 -18.06 -0.36 -1.10
N PRO A 30 -17.63 -1.38 -1.89
CA PRO A 30 -18.23 -2.70 -1.83
C PRO A 30 -18.24 -3.23 -0.39
N GLN A 31 -19.40 -3.66 0.11
CA GLN A 31 -19.55 -4.15 1.51
C GLN A 31 -18.65 -5.32 1.89
N ILE A 32 -18.08 -6.00 0.88
CA ILE A 32 -17.13 -7.10 1.07
C ILE A 32 -15.74 -6.64 1.55
N LEU A 33 -15.44 -5.33 1.44
CA LEU A 33 -14.12 -4.78 1.76
C LEU A 33 -14.05 -4.38 3.23
N LYS A 34 -12.98 -4.77 3.89
CA LYS A 34 -12.68 -4.42 5.29
C LYS A 34 -11.62 -3.31 5.32
N ARG A 35 -11.93 -2.24 6.04
CA ARG A 35 -10.98 -1.16 6.30
C ARG A 35 -9.74 -1.71 7.01
N ASP A 36 -8.59 -1.14 6.68
CA ASP A 36 -7.25 -1.48 7.21
C ASP A 36 -6.76 -2.91 6.86
N VAL A 37 -7.55 -3.68 6.12
CA VAL A 37 -7.20 -5.01 5.58
C VAL A 37 -7.23 -5.00 4.05
N ASP A 38 -8.29 -4.48 3.46
CA ASP A 38 -8.54 -4.49 2.02
C ASP A 38 -8.35 -3.12 1.38
N PHE A 39 -8.48 -2.07 2.17
CA PHE A 39 -8.19 -0.69 1.79
C PHE A 39 -7.83 0.13 3.04
N GLY A 40 -7.11 1.22 2.85
CA GLY A 40 -6.75 2.11 3.97
C GLY A 40 -6.07 3.37 3.48
N VAL A 41 -5.97 4.36 4.36
CA VAL A 41 -5.28 5.62 4.07
C VAL A 41 -3.78 5.39 4.23
N ILE A 42 -3.04 5.62 3.14
CA ILE A 42 -1.57 5.63 3.16
C ILE A 42 -1.12 7.02 3.62
N PRO A 43 -0.09 7.14 4.49
CA PRO A 43 0.43 8.44 4.88
C PRO A 43 0.71 9.30 3.65
N LYS A 44 0.21 10.54 3.64
CA LYS A 44 0.27 11.53 2.57
C LYS A 44 -0.79 11.39 1.45
N THR A 45 -1.76 10.50 1.54
CA THR A 45 -2.88 10.45 0.59
C THR A 45 -4.17 10.94 1.23
N LYS A 46 -5.00 11.68 0.48
CA LYS A 46 -6.33 12.14 0.95
C LYS A 46 -7.38 11.04 0.86
N LYS A 47 -7.31 10.25 -0.21
CA LYS A 47 -8.23 9.14 -0.44
C LYS A 47 -7.59 7.84 0.03
N PRO A 48 -8.37 6.85 0.47
CA PRO A 48 -7.85 5.54 0.78
C PRO A 48 -7.30 4.87 -0.49
N SER A 49 -6.29 4.04 -0.31
CA SER A 49 -5.74 3.18 -1.37
C SER A 49 -6.33 1.79 -1.25
N LEU A 50 -6.70 1.19 -2.38
CA LEU A 50 -7.12 -0.20 -2.43
C LEU A 50 -5.88 -1.11 -2.31
N PHE A 51 -5.92 -2.06 -1.38
CA PHE A 51 -4.86 -3.04 -1.20
C PHE A 51 -5.08 -4.25 -2.12
N LYS A 52 -4.04 -5.06 -2.30
CA LYS A 52 -4.09 -6.27 -3.14
C LYS A 52 -5.24 -7.20 -2.71
N SER A 53 -5.42 -7.42 -1.40
CA SER A 53 -6.51 -8.25 -0.85
C SER A 53 -7.90 -7.74 -1.24
N GLY A 54 -8.09 -6.43 -1.22
CA GLY A 54 -9.34 -5.81 -1.66
C GLY A 54 -9.58 -5.98 -3.16
N ALA A 55 -8.54 -5.78 -3.97
CA ALA A 55 -8.61 -5.98 -5.41
C ALA A 55 -8.95 -7.44 -5.77
N GLU A 56 -8.34 -8.41 -5.09
CA GLU A 56 -8.64 -9.84 -5.27
C GLU A 56 -10.09 -10.16 -4.90
N LYS A 57 -10.63 -9.59 -3.81
CA LYS A 57 -12.03 -9.76 -3.42
C LYS A 57 -13.01 -9.17 -4.44
N ILE A 58 -12.70 -7.98 -4.98
CA ILE A 58 -13.49 -7.38 -6.05
C ILE A 58 -13.51 -8.33 -7.26
N CYS A 59 -12.35 -8.76 -7.74
CA CYS A 59 -12.29 -9.69 -8.87
C CYS A 59 -13.09 -10.96 -8.60
N PHE A 60 -12.97 -11.54 -7.41
CA PHE A 60 -13.70 -12.74 -7.03
C PHE A 60 -15.23 -12.51 -7.00
N ALA A 61 -15.70 -11.37 -6.46
CA ALA A 61 -17.12 -11.02 -6.43
C ALA A 61 -17.74 -10.89 -7.83
N TYR A 62 -16.98 -10.37 -8.79
CA TYR A 62 -17.39 -10.28 -10.19
C TYR A 62 -17.18 -11.58 -10.99
N GLY A 63 -16.56 -12.61 -10.37
CA GLY A 63 -16.23 -13.88 -11.04
C GLY A 63 -15.19 -13.71 -12.14
N LEU A 64 -14.21 -12.83 -11.90
CA LEU A 64 -13.13 -12.52 -12.83
C LEU A 64 -11.81 -13.14 -12.37
N MET A 65 -11.02 -13.56 -13.35
CA MET A 65 -9.66 -14.07 -13.14
C MET A 65 -8.65 -13.05 -13.67
N GLN A 66 -7.46 -13.02 -13.06
CA GLN A 66 -6.38 -12.15 -13.48
C GLN A 66 -5.47 -12.87 -14.49
N ARG A 67 -5.10 -12.18 -15.57
CA ARG A 67 -4.06 -12.58 -16.52
C ARG A 67 -3.02 -11.47 -16.55
N TYR A 68 -1.76 -11.83 -16.32
CA TYR A 68 -0.65 -10.86 -16.28
C TYR A 68 0.24 -11.04 -17.51
N HIS A 69 0.58 -9.92 -18.14
CA HIS A 69 1.49 -9.84 -19.27
C HIS A 69 2.58 -8.82 -18.96
N ILE A 70 3.83 -9.19 -19.14
CA ILE A 70 4.95 -8.26 -19.06
C ILE A 70 5.04 -7.55 -20.41
N GLU A 71 4.64 -6.28 -20.45
CA GLU A 71 4.63 -5.48 -21.68
C GLU A 71 6.01 -4.89 -21.99
N SER A 72 6.73 -4.48 -20.96
CA SER A 72 8.12 -4.02 -21.08
C SER A 72 8.91 -4.35 -19.83
N LYS A 73 10.22 -4.55 -20.00
CA LYS A 73 11.15 -4.76 -18.89
C LYS A 73 12.53 -4.22 -19.22
N ILE A 74 13.23 -3.79 -18.18
CA ILE A 74 14.66 -3.53 -18.19
C ILE A 74 15.25 -4.36 -17.05
N GLU A 75 16.23 -5.19 -17.34
CA GLU A 75 16.89 -6.06 -16.37
C GLU A 75 18.40 -5.85 -16.49
N GLN A 76 18.98 -5.17 -15.52
CA GLN A 76 20.42 -4.91 -15.43
C GLN A 76 20.91 -5.40 -14.08
N THR A 77 21.93 -6.27 -14.08
CA THR A 77 22.52 -6.81 -12.86
C THR A 77 23.83 -6.12 -12.49
N GLU A 78 24.57 -5.65 -13.50
CA GLU A 78 25.89 -5.02 -13.38
C GLU A 78 25.91 -3.64 -14.06
N PRO A 79 26.66 -2.66 -13.60
CA PRO A 79 27.46 -2.61 -12.35
C PRO A 79 26.60 -2.35 -11.10
N SER A 80 25.35 -1.95 -11.28
CA SER A 80 24.36 -1.73 -10.22
C SER A 80 23.03 -2.34 -10.62
N PRO A 81 22.41 -3.16 -9.78
CA PRO A 81 21.14 -3.80 -10.08
C PRO A 81 20.04 -2.75 -10.36
N PHE A 82 19.51 -2.74 -11.56
CA PHE A 82 18.36 -1.94 -11.95
C PHE A 82 17.34 -2.79 -12.68
N PHE A 83 16.11 -2.80 -12.16
CA PHE A 83 14.99 -3.52 -12.75
C PHE A 83 13.81 -2.58 -12.90
N PHE A 84 13.18 -2.66 -14.05
CA PHE A 84 11.96 -1.95 -14.38
C PHE A 84 11.00 -2.93 -15.06
N TYR A 85 9.74 -2.92 -14.65
CA TYR A 85 8.69 -3.72 -15.27
C TYR A 85 7.45 -2.87 -15.50
N THR A 86 6.86 -3.01 -16.68
CA THR A 86 5.49 -2.63 -16.96
C THR A 86 4.67 -3.90 -17.17
N VAL A 87 3.65 -4.08 -16.37
CA VAL A 87 2.77 -5.24 -16.40
C VAL A 87 1.37 -4.79 -16.76
N ARG A 88 0.75 -5.48 -17.72
CA ARG A 88 -0.68 -5.41 -17.99
C ARG A 88 -1.40 -6.51 -17.20
N CYS A 89 -2.49 -6.14 -16.56
CA CYS A 89 -3.42 -7.06 -15.92
C CYS A 89 -4.75 -7.03 -16.68
N ASP A 90 -5.11 -8.14 -17.30
CA ASP A 90 -6.42 -8.35 -17.91
C ASP A 90 -7.32 -9.05 -16.90
N LEU A 91 -8.48 -8.48 -16.62
CA LEU A 91 -9.54 -9.14 -15.87
C LEU A 91 -10.45 -9.89 -16.86
N VAL A 92 -10.43 -11.20 -16.78
CA VAL A 92 -11.10 -12.07 -17.73
C VAL A 92 -12.20 -12.90 -17.07
N LYS A 93 -13.24 -13.18 -17.80
CA LYS A 93 -14.29 -14.12 -17.41
C LYS A 93 -14.23 -15.35 -18.31
N LEU A 94 -14.17 -16.51 -17.66
CA LEU A 94 -14.28 -17.79 -18.36
C LEU A 94 -15.76 -18.12 -18.58
N LEU A 95 -16.14 -18.28 -19.84
CA LEU A 95 -17.48 -18.74 -20.23
C LEU A 95 -17.60 -20.27 -20.09
N PRO A 96 -18.84 -20.81 -19.99
CA PRO A 96 -19.08 -22.27 -20.00
C PRO A 96 -18.52 -22.97 -21.24
N THR A 97 -18.37 -22.26 -22.36
CA THR A 97 -17.76 -22.75 -23.61
C THR A 97 -16.25 -22.92 -23.53
N GLY A 98 -15.59 -22.49 -22.43
CA GLY A 98 -14.14 -22.44 -22.31
C GLY A 98 -13.50 -21.20 -22.92
N GLN A 99 -14.27 -20.30 -23.51
CA GLN A 99 -13.78 -19.04 -24.08
C GLN A 99 -13.58 -18.00 -22.96
N GLU A 100 -12.49 -17.25 -23.03
CA GLU A 100 -12.24 -16.11 -22.15
C GLU A 100 -12.70 -14.81 -22.80
N ILE A 101 -13.37 -13.95 -22.01
CA ILE A 101 -13.71 -12.58 -22.39
C ILE A 101 -12.95 -11.64 -21.49
N VAL A 102 -12.20 -10.70 -22.07
CA VAL A 102 -11.54 -9.60 -21.34
C VAL A 102 -12.57 -8.54 -21.03
N PHE A 103 -12.77 -8.26 -19.73
CA PHE A 103 -13.68 -7.21 -19.25
C PHE A 103 -13.00 -5.86 -19.16
N THR A 104 -11.77 -5.84 -18.67
CA THR A 104 -10.95 -4.63 -18.57
C THR A 104 -9.49 -4.99 -18.51
N SER A 105 -8.65 -4.05 -18.90
CA SER A 105 -7.20 -4.16 -18.81
C SER A 105 -6.64 -2.89 -18.17
N SER A 106 -5.65 -3.06 -17.32
CA SER A 106 -4.92 -1.93 -16.72
C SER A 106 -3.43 -2.23 -16.62
N TYR A 107 -2.65 -1.17 -16.53
CA TYR A 107 -1.20 -1.25 -16.44
C TYR A 107 -0.71 -0.87 -15.05
N GLY A 108 0.43 -1.42 -14.69
CA GLY A 108 1.18 -1.01 -13.52
C GLY A 108 2.67 -1.11 -13.79
N SER A 109 3.41 -0.08 -13.43
CA SER A 109 4.86 -0.06 -13.58
C SER A 109 5.52 0.06 -12.22
N ALA A 110 6.74 -0.48 -12.12
CA ALA A 110 7.59 -0.32 -10.95
C ALA A 110 9.07 -0.43 -11.34
N ASN A 111 9.93 0.20 -10.54
CA ASN A 111 11.37 0.10 -10.71
C ASN A 111 12.08 0.02 -9.35
N THR A 112 13.35 -0.41 -9.37
CA THR A 112 14.14 -0.57 -8.15
C THR A 112 14.46 0.72 -7.42
N SER A 113 14.45 1.87 -8.11
CA SER A 113 14.77 3.18 -7.52
C SER A 113 13.68 3.68 -6.57
N GLU A 114 12.48 3.10 -6.60
CA GLU A 114 11.37 3.48 -5.72
C GLU A 114 11.55 2.99 -4.28
N LYS A 115 12.37 1.96 -4.04
CA LYS A 115 12.58 1.38 -2.71
C LYS A 115 13.76 2.03 -2.01
N ARG A 116 13.50 2.85 -1.00
CA ARG A 116 14.53 3.59 -0.24
C ARG A 116 15.49 2.69 0.57
N ASN A 117 15.03 1.54 1.06
CA ASN A 117 15.80 0.68 1.99
C ASN A 117 16.64 -0.40 1.28
N GLY A 118 16.79 -0.30 -0.05
CA GLY A 118 17.54 -1.27 -0.83
C GLY A 118 16.91 -2.67 -0.91
N PHE A 119 17.62 -3.59 -1.51
CA PHE A 119 17.22 -4.99 -1.72
C PHE A 119 18.33 -5.92 -1.24
N ASN A 120 17.99 -7.16 -0.91
CA ASN A 120 18.95 -8.19 -0.50
C ASN A 120 19.61 -8.90 -1.70
N GLY A 121 19.95 -8.12 -2.74
CA GLY A 121 20.58 -8.60 -3.97
C GLY A 121 19.69 -8.46 -5.21
N ALA A 122 20.26 -8.78 -6.37
CA ALA A 122 19.62 -8.58 -7.67
C ALA A 122 18.32 -9.39 -7.84
N PHE A 123 18.29 -10.64 -7.38
CA PHE A 123 17.09 -11.49 -7.50
C PHE A 123 15.94 -11.00 -6.62
N ASP A 124 16.22 -10.52 -5.40
CA ASP A 124 15.20 -9.90 -4.54
C ASP A 124 14.68 -8.60 -5.17
N ALA A 125 15.58 -7.80 -5.75
CA ALA A 125 15.24 -6.59 -6.49
C ALA A 125 14.28 -6.88 -7.65
N ALA A 126 14.62 -7.83 -8.51
CA ALA A 126 13.81 -8.24 -9.66
C ALA A 126 12.42 -8.73 -9.22
N ASN A 127 12.37 -9.70 -8.28
CA ASN A 127 11.12 -10.29 -7.79
C ASN A 127 10.21 -9.27 -7.10
N SER A 128 10.79 -8.41 -6.24
CA SER A 128 10.03 -7.40 -5.51
C SER A 128 9.46 -6.33 -6.46
N THR A 129 10.25 -5.90 -7.45
CA THR A 129 9.83 -4.92 -8.45
C THR A 129 8.72 -5.47 -9.35
N LEU A 130 8.87 -6.71 -9.83
CA LEU A 130 7.83 -7.37 -10.63
C LEU A 130 6.51 -7.51 -9.86
N LYS A 131 6.57 -7.98 -8.61
CA LYS A 131 5.37 -8.10 -7.74
C LYS A 131 4.70 -6.76 -7.49
N MET A 132 5.49 -5.68 -7.39
CA MET A 132 4.95 -4.33 -7.22
C MET A 132 4.22 -3.86 -8.48
N ALA A 133 4.80 -4.07 -9.68
CA ALA A 133 4.14 -3.77 -10.95
C ALA A 133 2.84 -4.56 -11.11
N GLN A 134 2.85 -5.88 -10.82
CA GLN A 134 1.64 -6.72 -10.85
C GLN A 134 0.56 -6.23 -9.88
N LYS A 135 0.94 -5.87 -8.65
CA LYS A 135 0.01 -5.33 -7.66
C LYS A 135 -0.66 -4.05 -8.16
N ARG A 136 0.12 -3.12 -8.74
CA ARG A 136 -0.41 -1.86 -9.29
C ARG A 136 -1.38 -2.10 -10.45
N ALA A 137 -1.02 -2.99 -11.38
CA ALA A 137 -1.89 -3.36 -12.49
C ALA A 137 -3.21 -3.95 -12.00
N LEU A 138 -3.17 -4.87 -11.03
CA LEU A 138 -4.36 -5.49 -10.47
C LEU A 138 -5.26 -4.48 -9.74
N THR A 139 -4.70 -3.63 -8.88
CA THR A 139 -5.49 -2.64 -8.12
C THR A 139 -6.16 -1.65 -9.06
N SER A 140 -5.45 -1.18 -10.09
CA SER A 140 -6.02 -0.31 -11.12
C SER A 140 -7.16 -0.97 -11.90
N ALA A 141 -6.98 -2.23 -12.33
CA ALA A 141 -8.02 -2.98 -13.02
C ALA A 141 -9.26 -3.21 -12.13
N ALA A 142 -9.05 -3.55 -10.85
CA ALA A 142 -10.13 -3.77 -9.89
C ALA A 142 -10.92 -2.48 -9.59
N ILE A 143 -10.25 -1.34 -9.47
CA ILE A 143 -10.89 -0.04 -9.29
C ILE A 143 -11.72 0.31 -10.52
N SER A 144 -11.20 0.06 -11.72
CA SER A 144 -11.92 0.34 -12.97
C SER A 144 -13.20 -0.49 -13.10
N ILE A 145 -13.16 -1.78 -12.73
CA ILE A 145 -14.32 -2.66 -12.87
C ILE A 145 -15.44 -2.38 -11.88
N CYS A 146 -15.12 -1.88 -10.69
CA CYS A 146 -16.13 -1.52 -9.69
C CYS A 146 -16.53 -0.03 -9.72
N GLY A 147 -16.00 0.74 -10.67
CA GLY A 147 -16.27 2.19 -10.74
C GLY A 147 -15.75 2.99 -9.54
N GLY A 148 -14.70 2.49 -8.87
CA GLY A 148 -14.21 3.02 -7.59
C GLY A 148 -13.19 4.16 -7.69
N SER A 149 -13.03 4.81 -8.84
CA SER A 149 -12.02 5.86 -9.04
C SER A 149 -12.29 7.14 -8.22
N ASP A 150 -13.54 7.38 -7.83
CA ASP A 150 -13.91 8.47 -6.92
C ASP A 150 -13.59 8.15 -5.45
N LEU A 151 -13.52 6.86 -5.10
CA LEU A 151 -13.34 6.36 -3.74
C LEU A 151 -11.89 6.10 -3.39
N PHE A 152 -11.12 5.56 -4.33
CA PHE A 152 -9.75 5.15 -4.13
C PHE A 152 -8.78 6.02 -4.91
N THR A 153 -7.63 6.35 -4.30
CA THR A 153 -6.52 6.93 -5.05
C THR A 153 -5.81 5.86 -5.87
N GLN A 154 -5.43 6.21 -7.10
CA GLN A 154 -4.69 5.33 -7.99
C GLN A 154 -3.20 5.71 -8.06
N ASP A 155 -2.87 6.98 -7.84
CA ASP A 155 -1.54 7.53 -8.05
C ASP A 155 -1.05 8.36 -6.86
N ILE A 156 0.28 8.28 -6.66
CA ILE A 156 1.03 9.13 -5.74
C ILE A 156 1.02 10.60 -6.23
N GLU A 157 0.68 10.85 -7.48
CA GLU A 157 0.64 12.19 -8.09
C GLU A 157 -0.53 13.05 -7.61
N ASP A 158 -1.58 12.45 -7.06
CA ASP A 158 -2.59 13.18 -6.27
C ASP A 158 -1.98 13.84 -5.02
N GLU A 159 -0.70 13.54 -4.69
CA GLU A 159 0.03 14.09 -3.55
C GLU A 159 0.50 15.54 -3.74
N THR A 160 0.66 16.02 -4.98
CA THR A 160 1.18 17.39 -5.23
C THR A 160 0.22 18.49 -4.80
N PHE A 161 -1.08 18.18 -4.66
CA PHE A 161 -2.07 19.08 -4.07
C PHE A 161 -2.12 19.07 -2.53
N VAL A 162 -1.44 18.14 -1.86
CA VAL A 162 -1.58 17.85 -0.42
C VAL A 162 -0.62 18.64 0.46
N THR A 163 0.42 19.28 -0.09
CA THR A 163 1.40 20.03 0.71
C THR A 163 0.84 21.26 1.43
N LYS A 164 -0.39 21.69 1.11
CA LYS A 164 -1.04 22.85 1.78
C LYS A 164 -1.92 22.49 2.99
N ASN A 165 -2.29 21.22 3.19
CA ASN A 165 -3.23 20.83 4.27
C ASN A 165 -2.62 19.87 5.30
N TYR A 166 -1.29 19.79 5.42
CA TYR A 166 -0.63 18.98 6.44
C TYR A 166 -0.85 19.53 7.87
N GLU A 167 -1.24 20.79 7.99
CA GLU A 167 -1.59 21.40 9.27
C GLU A 167 -2.99 21.01 9.77
N ASP A 168 -3.93 20.67 8.86
CA ASP A 168 -5.30 20.31 9.23
C ASP A 168 -5.45 18.84 9.69
N ILE A 169 -4.52 17.92 9.32
CA ILE A 169 -4.54 16.52 9.78
C ILE A 169 -3.91 16.36 11.17
N LYS A 170 -3.15 17.35 11.64
CA LYS A 170 -2.68 17.41 13.03
C LYS A 170 -3.81 17.44 14.07
N ASN A 171 -5.01 17.83 13.67
CA ASN A 171 -6.13 18.06 14.59
C ASN A 171 -7.00 16.82 14.89
N THR A 172 -6.62 15.61 14.41
CA THR A 172 -7.32 14.35 14.76
C THR A 172 -6.42 13.28 15.37
N ALA A 173 -5.12 13.56 15.54
CA ALA A 173 -4.28 12.77 16.43
C ALA A 173 -4.66 13.13 17.87
N ASP A 174 -4.83 12.13 18.71
CA ASP A 174 -4.98 12.32 20.16
C ASP A 174 -3.72 13.04 20.66
N ASP A 175 -3.82 14.37 20.81
CA ASP A 175 -2.71 15.26 21.20
C ASP A 175 -2.07 14.85 22.55
N ASP A 176 -2.82 14.11 23.36
CA ASP A 176 -2.38 13.58 24.65
C ASP A 176 -1.80 12.15 24.56
N ALA A 177 -1.83 11.52 23.39
CA ALA A 177 -1.19 10.21 23.19
C ALA A 177 0.35 10.30 23.27
N PRO A 178 1.04 9.26 23.80
CA PRO A 178 2.50 9.21 23.80
C PRO A 178 3.07 9.13 22.38
N ILE A 179 4.29 9.63 22.19
CA ILE A 179 4.99 9.57 20.90
C ILE A 179 5.28 8.12 20.49
N SER A 180 5.23 7.87 19.19
CA SER A 180 5.47 6.56 18.57
C SER A 180 6.95 6.15 18.62
N THR A 181 7.24 4.86 18.49
CA THR A 181 8.62 4.33 18.42
C THR A 181 9.43 4.96 17.27
N LYS A 182 8.78 5.35 16.16
CA LYS A 182 9.44 6.05 15.05
C LYS A 182 9.84 7.47 15.43
N GLN A 183 8.98 8.17 16.16
CA GLN A 183 9.26 9.51 16.66
C GLN A 183 10.38 9.49 17.71
N ILE A 184 10.40 8.50 18.60
CA ILE A 184 11.51 8.30 19.55
C ILE A 184 12.84 8.12 18.81
N LYS A 185 12.91 7.27 17.80
CA LYS A 185 14.13 7.08 16.99
C LYS A 185 14.60 8.37 16.33
N ARG A 186 13.67 9.16 15.78
CA ARG A 186 13.97 10.45 15.16
C ARG A 186 14.49 11.45 16.18
N LEU A 187 13.90 11.51 17.37
CA LEU A 187 14.35 12.39 18.45
C LEU A 187 15.81 12.13 18.84
N PHE A 188 16.19 10.85 19.01
CA PHE A 188 17.57 10.48 19.29
C PHE A 188 18.51 10.78 18.11
N ALA A 189 18.07 10.64 16.87
CA ALA A 189 18.87 11.01 15.71
C ALA A 189 19.17 12.51 15.69
N ILE A 190 18.16 13.36 15.92
CA ILE A 190 18.32 14.82 16.03
C ILE A 190 19.32 15.19 17.12
N GLY A 191 19.21 14.57 18.31
CA GLY A 191 20.14 14.82 19.40
C GLY A 191 21.58 14.41 19.09
N ASN A 192 21.76 13.29 18.40
CA ASN A 192 23.08 12.83 17.96
C ASN A 192 23.69 13.79 16.92
N GLU A 193 22.89 14.30 15.99
CA GLU A 193 23.32 15.33 15.01
C GLU A 193 23.72 16.64 15.70
N ALA A 194 23.09 16.97 16.83
CA ALA A 194 23.44 18.12 17.66
C ALA A 194 24.67 17.87 18.60
N GLY A 195 25.32 16.71 18.47
CA GLY A 195 26.53 16.35 19.22
C GLY A 195 26.28 15.77 20.62
N ARG A 196 25.03 15.35 20.93
CA ARG A 196 24.69 14.71 22.21
C ARG A 196 24.72 13.20 22.08
N ASN A 197 25.29 12.49 23.05
CA ASN A 197 25.13 11.03 23.13
C ASN A 197 23.77 10.63 23.75
N VAL A 198 23.45 9.34 23.72
CA VAL A 198 22.17 8.80 24.19
C VAL A 198 21.87 9.15 25.66
N ASP A 199 22.89 9.12 26.54
CA ASP A 199 22.72 9.38 27.96
C ASP A 199 22.55 10.88 28.22
N GLU A 200 23.25 11.73 27.49
CA GLU A 200 23.06 13.18 27.51
C GLU A 200 21.67 13.61 27.04
N ILE A 201 21.14 12.95 26.00
CA ILE A 201 19.78 13.21 25.55
C ILE A 201 18.78 12.82 26.63
N ARG A 202 18.96 11.67 27.30
CA ARG A 202 18.10 11.25 28.41
C ARG A 202 18.15 12.20 29.59
N GLN A 203 19.35 12.64 29.99
CA GLN A 203 19.55 13.62 31.06
C GLN A 203 18.90 14.97 30.72
N PHE A 204 19.05 15.40 29.48
CA PHE A 204 18.40 16.61 28.98
C PHE A 204 16.88 16.51 29.06
N LEU A 205 16.28 15.40 28.60
CA LEU A 205 14.83 15.15 28.70
C LEU A 205 14.37 15.13 30.17
N ALA A 206 15.14 14.49 31.06
CA ALA A 206 14.84 14.46 32.48
C ALA A 206 14.84 15.87 33.11
N SER A 207 15.78 16.74 32.70
CA SER A 207 15.82 18.14 33.15
C SER A 207 14.61 18.97 32.70
N LYS A 208 13.94 18.52 31.64
CA LYS A 208 12.67 19.11 31.10
C LYS A 208 11.42 18.46 31.67
N GLY A 209 11.55 17.51 32.61
CA GLY A 209 10.42 16.86 33.27
C GLY A 209 9.97 15.55 32.65
N TYR A 210 10.66 15.04 31.62
CA TYR A 210 10.32 13.76 30.99
C TYR A 210 11.21 12.65 31.57
N THR A 211 10.65 11.82 32.44
CA THR A 211 11.38 10.68 33.03
C THR A 211 11.56 9.53 32.06
N SER A 212 10.67 9.44 31.07
CA SER A 212 10.72 8.48 29.97
C SER A 212 10.33 9.14 28.65
N THR A 213 10.88 8.64 27.55
CA THR A 213 10.45 9.07 26.20
C THR A 213 8.96 8.79 25.92
N LYS A 214 8.33 7.90 26.69
CA LYS A 214 6.89 7.62 26.64
C LYS A 214 6.04 8.70 27.30
N ASP A 215 6.64 9.56 28.11
CA ASP A 215 5.95 10.67 28.78
C ASP A 215 5.78 11.87 27.84
N ILE A 216 6.51 11.88 26.71
CA ILE A 216 6.40 12.93 25.69
C ILE A 216 5.11 12.70 24.91
N LYS A 217 4.21 13.69 24.93
CA LYS A 217 2.94 13.67 24.22
C LYS A 217 3.13 14.13 22.77
N GLN A 218 2.19 13.76 21.90
CA GLN A 218 2.20 14.14 20.48
C GLN A 218 2.27 15.68 20.31
N LYS A 219 1.52 16.42 21.10
CA LYS A 219 1.51 17.90 21.09
C LYS A 219 2.85 18.53 21.40
N ASP A 220 3.66 17.89 22.27
CA ASP A 220 4.94 18.44 22.76
C ASP A 220 6.13 17.99 21.87
N TYR A 221 5.91 17.06 20.95
CA TYR A 221 6.98 16.39 20.20
C TYR A 221 7.85 17.33 19.37
N ASP A 222 7.24 18.25 18.62
CA ASP A 222 7.99 19.17 17.75
C ASP A 222 8.82 20.16 18.56
N GLU A 223 8.32 20.62 19.71
CA GLU A 223 9.05 21.50 20.64
C GLU A 223 10.22 20.77 21.26
N VAL A 224 10.00 19.55 21.74
CA VAL A 224 11.07 18.70 22.31
C VAL A 224 12.15 18.40 21.26
N CYS A 225 11.77 18.15 20.00
CA CYS A 225 12.74 17.95 18.91
C CYS A 225 13.61 19.21 18.67
N LYS A 226 13.02 20.40 18.70
CA LYS A 226 13.77 21.66 18.57
C LYS A 226 14.77 21.82 19.71
N LEU A 227 14.32 21.63 20.95
CA LEU A 227 15.16 21.76 22.14
C LEU A 227 16.33 20.76 22.16
N VAL A 228 16.09 19.51 21.75
CA VAL A 228 17.13 18.48 21.68
C VAL A 228 18.10 18.74 20.53
N GLY A 229 17.64 19.38 19.44
CA GLY A 229 18.43 19.73 18.26
C GLY A 229 19.26 21.01 18.39
N GLU A 230 19.11 21.79 19.46
CA GLU A 230 19.99 22.95 19.72
C GLU A 230 21.41 22.47 19.94
N PRO A 231 22.44 23.15 19.35
CA PRO A 231 23.85 22.80 19.59
C PRO A 231 24.19 22.89 21.08
N LYS A 232 25.13 22.05 21.49
CA LYS A 232 25.60 21.95 22.87
C LYS A 232 26.42 23.17 23.28
#